data_b2150611280388d2535576ade951ed3a
#
_entry.id   b2150611280388d2535576ade951ed3a
#
_cell.length_a   1.000
_cell.length_b   1.000
_cell.length_c   1.000
_cell.angle_alpha   90.00
_cell.angle_beta   90.00
_cell.angle_gamma   90.00
#
_symmetry.space_group_name_H-M   'P 1'
#
loop_
_entity.id
_entity.type
_entity.pdbx_description
1 polymer ?
#
loop_
_entity_poly.entity_id
_entity_poly.type
_entity_poly.pdbx_seq_one_letter_code
_entity_poly.pdbx_strand_id
1 'polypeptide(L)'
;MVKITWHFGEPPENMTVRQVYAIVFDQTGRTLLKTEKIDNKVVYGMIGGTPESFDKDRIATLKREFLEEVNTTLKDPIYLVGYQIIEGDKDLPPYDQIRMVAMIDKIGEKQPDPDNGKIYDRILTTPEKAVKLLGWGESAEKPIMRAFEIAKEKFNLKLTNNEDEWL
;
A
#
# COMPACT_ATOMS: atom_id res chain seq x y z
N MET A 1 -24.31 -2.44 0.67
CA MET A 1 -23.33 -1.32 0.72
C MET A 1 -22.14 -1.76 1.54
N VAL A 2 -20.93 -1.62 1.00
CA VAL A 2 -19.69 -1.95 1.71
C VAL A 2 -19.38 -0.84 2.71
N LYS A 3 -19.12 -1.23 3.95
CA LYS A 3 -18.69 -0.30 5.01
C LYS A 3 -17.23 -0.56 5.31
N ILE A 4 -16.44 0.50 5.36
CA ILE A 4 -15.00 0.46 5.65
C ILE A 4 -14.75 1.29 6.91
N THR A 5 -14.12 0.69 7.91
CA THR A 5 -13.79 1.36 9.17
C THR A 5 -12.30 1.25 9.45
N TRP A 6 -11.64 2.39 9.67
CA TRP A 6 -10.21 2.45 9.98
C TRP A 6 -9.95 2.33 11.48
N HIS A 7 -8.92 1.56 11.81
CA HIS A 7 -8.43 1.38 13.18
C HIS A 7 -6.89 1.45 13.22
N PHE A 8 -6.36 2.02 14.29
CA PHE A 8 -4.92 1.99 14.56
C PHE A 8 -4.55 0.70 15.31
N GLY A 9 -3.28 0.27 15.18
CA GLY A 9 -2.75 -0.87 15.92
C GLY A 9 -3.03 -2.22 15.29
N GLU A 10 -2.86 -3.28 16.07
CA GLU A 10 -3.01 -4.66 15.62
C GLU A 10 -4.47 -5.04 15.37
N PRO A 11 -4.77 -5.80 14.30
CA PRO A 11 -6.11 -6.30 14.09
C PRO A 11 -6.52 -7.34 15.13
N PRO A 12 -7.84 -7.52 15.36
CA PRO A 12 -8.33 -8.57 16.25
C PRO A 12 -7.90 -9.97 15.79
N GLU A 13 -7.48 -10.81 16.74
CA GLU A 13 -7.02 -12.18 16.43
C GLU A 13 -8.12 -13.07 15.83
N ASN A 14 -9.37 -12.79 16.14
CA ASN A 14 -10.52 -13.57 15.67
C ASN A 14 -11.05 -13.15 14.30
N MET A 15 -10.40 -12.18 13.64
CA MET A 15 -10.81 -11.72 12.33
C MET A 15 -9.82 -12.18 11.25
N THR A 16 -10.32 -12.55 10.08
CA THR A 16 -9.48 -12.99 8.97
C THR A 16 -8.81 -11.79 8.31
N VAL A 17 -7.49 -11.84 8.20
CA VAL A 17 -6.71 -10.89 7.40
C VAL A 17 -6.74 -11.37 5.95
N ARG A 18 -7.46 -10.67 5.09
CA ARG A 18 -7.57 -11.04 3.68
C ARG A 18 -6.52 -10.37 2.81
N GLN A 19 -6.07 -9.19 3.17
CA GLN A 19 -5.11 -8.44 2.37
C GLN A 19 -4.15 -7.65 3.25
N VAL A 20 -2.93 -7.51 2.76
CA VAL A 20 -1.88 -6.72 3.39
C VAL A 20 -1.35 -5.73 2.35
N TYR A 21 -1.36 -4.45 2.68
CA TYR A 21 -0.86 -3.37 1.84
C TYR A 21 0.21 -2.58 2.57
N ALA A 22 1.10 -1.95 1.83
CA ALA A 22 2.04 -1.01 2.43
C ALA A 22 2.00 0.35 1.76
N ILE A 23 2.15 1.37 2.58
CA ILE A 23 2.40 2.74 2.16
C ILE A 23 3.91 2.92 2.30
N VAL A 24 4.59 3.12 1.19
CA VAL A 24 6.05 3.16 1.16
C VAL A 24 6.54 4.52 0.69
N PHE A 25 7.68 4.93 1.22
CA PHE A 25 8.24 6.26 0.97
C PHE A 25 9.66 6.16 0.41
N ASP A 26 10.00 7.11 -0.45
CA ASP A 26 11.39 7.40 -0.76
C ASP A 26 11.99 8.33 0.30
N GLN A 27 13.27 8.60 0.21
CA GLN A 27 13.98 9.44 1.18
C GLN A 27 13.45 10.87 1.24
N THR A 28 12.79 11.35 0.19
CA THR A 28 12.24 12.71 0.12
C THR A 28 10.81 12.81 0.66
N GLY A 29 10.21 11.70 1.09
CA GLY A 29 8.86 11.68 1.66
C GLY A 29 7.75 11.51 0.62
N ARG A 30 8.10 11.18 -0.64
CA ARG A 30 7.11 10.82 -1.64
C ARG A 30 6.71 9.36 -1.45
N THR A 31 5.46 9.05 -1.73
CA THR A 31 4.91 7.69 -1.65
C THR A 31 4.68 7.10 -3.03
N LEU A 32 4.79 5.78 -3.14
CA LEU A 32 4.63 5.03 -4.39
C LEU A 32 3.21 4.50 -4.53
N LEU A 33 2.58 4.79 -5.66
CA LEU A 33 1.31 4.18 -6.06
C LEU A 33 1.53 3.40 -7.36
N LYS A 34 0.75 2.33 -7.54
CA LYS A 34 0.64 1.66 -8.84
C LYS A 34 -0.55 2.24 -9.61
N THR A 35 -0.47 2.18 -10.94
CA THR A 35 -1.57 2.61 -11.80
C THR A 35 -1.81 1.61 -12.90
N GLU A 36 -3.06 1.51 -13.32
CA GLU A 36 -3.46 0.76 -14.52
C GLU A 36 -4.50 1.56 -15.30
N LYS A 37 -4.62 1.26 -16.58
CA LYS A 37 -5.68 1.82 -17.42
C LYS A 37 -6.85 0.85 -17.48
N ILE A 38 -8.02 1.32 -17.05
CA ILE A 38 -9.29 0.59 -17.13
C ILE A 38 -10.25 1.49 -17.89
N ASP A 39 -10.76 1.02 -19.03
CA ASP A 39 -11.68 1.79 -19.89
C ASP A 39 -11.17 3.20 -20.22
N ASN A 40 -9.89 3.31 -20.61
CA ASN A 40 -9.19 4.56 -20.92
C ASN A 40 -9.03 5.53 -19.74
N LYS A 41 -9.33 5.10 -18.51
CA LYS A 41 -9.10 5.89 -17.30
C LYS A 41 -7.90 5.33 -16.54
N VAL A 42 -7.11 6.22 -15.96
CA VAL A 42 -6.01 5.85 -15.06
C VAL A 42 -6.59 5.61 -13.67
N VAL A 43 -6.40 4.39 -13.16
CA VAL A 43 -6.83 4.00 -11.82
C VAL A 43 -5.60 3.83 -10.94
N TYR A 44 -5.58 4.54 -9.82
CA TYR A 44 -4.49 4.50 -8.85
C TYR A 44 -4.80 3.51 -7.74
N GLY A 45 -3.79 2.78 -7.27
CA GLY A 45 -3.94 1.80 -6.22
C GLY A 45 -2.76 1.73 -5.28
N MET A 46 -3.02 1.24 -4.08
CA MET A 46 -1.97 0.81 -3.14
C MET A 46 -1.40 -0.53 -3.58
N ILE A 47 -0.19 -0.82 -3.15
CA ILE A 47 0.53 -2.05 -3.49
C ILE A 47 0.41 -3.02 -2.32
N GLY A 48 0.10 -4.25 -2.63
CA GLY A 48 -0.09 -5.32 -1.67
C GLY A 48 -1.04 -6.37 -2.22
N GLY A 49 -1.39 -7.35 -1.39
CA GLY A 49 -2.26 -8.41 -1.84
C GLY A 49 -2.60 -9.42 -0.75
N THR A 50 -3.04 -10.58 -1.19
CA THR A 50 -3.54 -11.64 -0.34
C THR A 50 -2.40 -12.52 0.18
N PRO A 51 -2.34 -12.78 1.50
CA PRO A 51 -1.38 -13.74 2.05
C PRO A 51 -1.57 -15.11 1.41
N GLU A 52 -0.46 -15.73 1.02
CA GLU A 52 -0.41 -17.09 0.50
C GLU A 52 0.07 -18.05 1.59
N SER A 53 -0.28 -19.33 1.44
CA SER A 53 0.07 -20.37 2.43
C SER A 53 1.59 -20.51 2.68
N PHE A 54 2.40 -20.18 1.68
CA PHE A 54 3.85 -20.21 1.78
C PHE A 54 4.47 -18.95 2.34
N ASP A 55 3.70 -17.87 2.51
CA ASP A 55 4.19 -16.64 3.13
C ASP A 55 4.38 -16.88 4.63
N LYS A 56 5.60 -16.66 5.11
CA LYS A 56 5.99 -16.86 6.51
C LYS A 56 5.17 -15.97 7.46
N ASP A 57 4.95 -14.73 7.06
CA ASP A 57 4.25 -13.70 7.81
C ASP A 57 3.76 -12.59 6.86
N ARG A 58 3.10 -11.58 7.41
CA ARG A 58 2.58 -10.44 6.63
C ARG A 58 3.68 -9.62 5.95
N ILE A 59 4.89 -9.59 6.52
CA ILE A 59 6.04 -8.91 5.90
C ILE A 59 6.48 -9.67 4.66
N ALA A 60 6.52 -11.00 4.71
CA ALA A 60 6.81 -11.83 3.54
C ALA A 60 5.79 -11.63 2.43
N THR A 61 4.50 -11.55 2.78
CA THR A 61 3.43 -11.21 1.84
C THR A 61 3.71 -9.89 1.13
N LEU A 62 4.01 -8.84 1.89
CA LEU A 62 4.32 -7.53 1.33
C LEU A 62 5.51 -7.54 0.39
N LYS A 63 6.62 -8.15 0.80
CA LYS A 63 7.84 -8.20 -0.01
C LYS A 63 7.59 -8.94 -1.32
N ARG A 64 6.83 -10.03 -1.29
CA ARG A 64 6.44 -10.78 -2.50
C ARG A 64 5.56 -9.93 -3.42
N GLU A 65 4.50 -9.33 -2.89
CA GLU A 65 3.57 -8.51 -3.69
C GLU A 65 4.25 -7.29 -4.31
N PHE A 66 5.15 -6.62 -3.59
CA PHE A 66 5.91 -5.50 -4.13
C PHE A 66 6.82 -5.91 -5.28
N LEU A 67 7.43 -7.09 -5.22
CA LEU A 67 8.21 -7.63 -6.34
C LEU A 67 7.31 -8.00 -7.51
N GLU A 68 6.20 -8.67 -7.26
CA GLU A 68 5.29 -9.15 -8.31
C GLU A 68 4.59 -8.00 -9.05
N GLU A 69 4.01 -7.05 -8.31
CA GLU A 69 3.23 -5.97 -8.89
C GLU A 69 4.07 -4.84 -9.47
N VAL A 70 5.12 -4.42 -8.77
CA VAL A 70 5.85 -3.18 -9.11
C VAL A 70 7.36 -3.33 -9.14
N ASN A 71 7.86 -4.55 -9.06
CA ASN A 71 9.30 -4.86 -9.07
C ASN A 71 10.12 -3.95 -8.14
N THR A 72 9.65 -3.82 -6.90
CA THR A 72 10.24 -2.92 -5.91
C THR A 72 10.61 -3.71 -4.66
N THR A 73 11.79 -3.45 -4.11
CA THR A 73 12.23 -4.01 -2.83
C THR A 73 12.07 -2.98 -1.72
N LEU A 74 11.81 -3.47 -0.51
CA LEU A 74 11.58 -2.66 0.68
C LEU A 74 12.71 -2.83 1.69
N LYS A 75 13.03 -1.75 2.40
CA LYS A 75 13.98 -1.79 3.51
C LYS A 75 13.28 -2.23 4.80
N ASP A 76 13.97 -3.03 5.59
CA ASP A 76 13.59 -3.25 7.00
C ASP A 76 14.09 -2.07 7.85
N PRO A 77 13.41 -1.73 8.96
CA PRO A 77 12.19 -2.36 9.47
C PRO A 77 10.92 -1.90 8.75
N ILE A 78 9.89 -2.76 8.77
CA ILE A 78 8.56 -2.48 8.27
C ILE A 78 7.63 -2.39 9.48
N TYR A 79 6.93 -1.26 9.63
CA TYR A 79 6.08 -1.00 10.80
C TYR A 79 4.60 -1.17 10.47
N LEU A 80 3.82 -1.54 11.47
CA LEU A 80 2.36 -1.55 11.37
C LEU A 80 1.82 -0.12 11.45
N VAL A 81 0.90 0.24 10.56
CA VAL A 81 0.13 1.49 10.63
C VAL A 81 -1.21 1.24 11.31
N GLY A 82 -1.91 0.21 10.87
CA GLY A 82 -3.23 -0.15 11.36
C GLY A 82 -3.94 -1.07 10.40
N TYR A 83 -5.27 -1.10 10.48
CA TYR A 83 -6.08 -1.97 9.64
C TYR A 83 -7.44 -1.35 9.32
N GLN A 84 -8.06 -1.84 8.27
CA GLN A 84 -9.44 -1.51 7.92
C GLN A 84 -10.30 -2.76 8.07
N ILE A 85 -11.45 -2.61 8.68
CA ILE A 85 -12.48 -3.65 8.69
C ILE A 85 -13.40 -3.40 7.51
N ILE A 86 -13.60 -4.43 6.70
CA ILE A 86 -14.49 -4.41 5.55
C ILE A 86 -15.73 -5.25 5.88
N GLU A 87 -16.90 -4.61 5.84
CA GLU A 87 -18.18 -5.25 6.10
C GLU A 87 -19.12 -5.10 4.90
N GLY A 88 -19.91 -6.11 4.62
CA GLY A 88 -20.90 -6.07 3.55
C GLY A 88 -20.33 -6.25 2.15
N ASP A 89 -19.15 -6.84 2.02
CA ASP A 89 -18.56 -7.20 0.74
C ASP A 89 -19.13 -8.54 0.27
N LYS A 90 -20.17 -8.45 -0.56
CA LYS A 90 -20.92 -9.61 -1.07
C LYS A 90 -21.40 -10.51 0.09
N ASP A 91 -21.16 -11.81 -0.02
CA ASP A 91 -21.55 -12.79 0.99
C ASP A 91 -20.40 -13.13 1.96
N LEU A 92 -19.36 -12.30 2.01
CA LEU A 92 -18.22 -12.51 2.88
C LEU A 92 -18.51 -12.02 4.31
N PRO A 93 -18.08 -12.77 5.33
CA PRO A 93 -18.06 -12.22 6.68
C PRO A 93 -17.09 -11.05 6.76
N PRO A 94 -17.23 -10.18 7.77
CA PRO A 94 -16.27 -9.08 7.97
C PRO A 94 -14.84 -9.58 8.00
N TYR A 95 -13.93 -8.80 7.37
CA TYR A 95 -12.52 -9.16 7.29
C TYR A 95 -11.64 -7.93 7.40
N ASP A 96 -10.35 -8.16 7.68
CA ASP A 96 -9.35 -7.11 7.82
C ASP A 96 -8.50 -6.95 6.57
N GLN A 97 -8.12 -5.70 6.34
CA GLN A 97 -7.03 -5.32 5.44
C GLN A 97 -5.98 -4.56 6.24
N ILE A 98 -4.78 -5.09 6.34
CA ILE A 98 -3.69 -4.48 7.10
C ILE A 98 -2.98 -3.41 6.26
N ARG A 99 -2.55 -2.34 6.92
CA ARG A 99 -1.68 -1.30 6.35
C ARG A 99 -0.35 -1.27 7.11
N MET A 100 0.74 -1.37 6.37
CA MET A 100 2.11 -1.28 6.87
C MET A 100 2.79 -0.05 6.27
N VAL A 101 3.94 0.33 6.82
CA VAL A 101 4.78 1.42 6.30
C VAL A 101 6.23 0.98 6.24
N ALA A 102 6.90 1.33 5.14
CA ALA A 102 8.31 1.01 4.92
C ALA A 102 8.98 2.05 4.02
N MET A 103 10.31 1.99 3.98
CA MET A 103 11.11 2.70 2.98
C MET A 103 11.32 1.84 1.75
N ILE A 104 11.32 2.49 0.59
CA ILE A 104 11.72 1.88 -0.67
C ILE A 104 13.24 1.64 -0.64
N ASP A 105 13.67 0.44 -1.02
CA ASP A 105 15.07 0.13 -1.23
C ASP A 105 15.45 0.36 -2.70
N LYS A 106 14.86 -0.40 -3.61
CA LYS A 106 15.12 -0.30 -5.05
C LYS A 106 13.84 -0.43 -5.85
N ILE A 107 13.71 0.37 -6.89
CA ILE A 107 12.65 0.26 -7.91
C ILE A 107 13.30 -0.23 -9.20
N GLY A 108 12.95 -1.46 -9.61
CA GLY A 108 13.43 -2.07 -10.83
C GLY A 108 12.59 -1.70 -12.04
N GLU A 109 12.88 -2.30 -13.18
CA GLU A 109 12.10 -2.11 -14.40
C GLU A 109 10.69 -2.69 -14.24
N LYS A 110 9.75 -2.12 -14.99
CA LYS A 110 8.39 -2.66 -15.03
C LYS A 110 8.40 -4.07 -15.62
N GLN A 111 7.64 -4.97 -15.04
CA GLN A 111 7.51 -6.35 -15.50
C GLN A 111 6.08 -6.85 -15.26
N PRO A 112 5.63 -7.86 -16.00
CA PRO A 112 4.30 -8.42 -15.82
C PRO A 112 4.14 -9.02 -14.42
N ASP A 113 2.98 -8.74 -13.80
CA ASP A 113 2.57 -9.42 -12.58
C ASP A 113 2.32 -10.90 -12.91
N PRO A 114 2.97 -11.85 -12.21
CA PRO A 114 2.80 -13.29 -12.49
C PRO A 114 1.38 -13.80 -12.28
N ASP A 115 0.57 -13.12 -11.44
CA ASP A 115 -0.79 -13.57 -11.16
C ASP A 115 -1.79 -13.22 -12.26
N ASN A 116 -1.60 -12.08 -12.94
CA ASN A 116 -2.58 -11.60 -13.92
C ASN A 116 -1.97 -11.11 -15.24
N GLY A 117 -0.64 -11.07 -15.37
CA GLY A 117 0.06 -10.61 -16.56
C GLY A 117 0.03 -9.10 -16.81
N LYS A 118 -0.57 -8.32 -15.92
CA LYS A 118 -0.64 -6.87 -16.06
C LYS A 118 0.72 -6.22 -15.78
N ILE A 119 1.01 -5.15 -16.51
CA ILE A 119 2.17 -4.30 -16.26
C ILE A 119 1.66 -2.99 -15.69
N TYR A 120 1.94 -2.75 -14.43
CA TYR A 120 1.54 -1.52 -13.75
C TYR A 120 2.54 -0.40 -14.00
N ASP A 121 2.04 0.80 -14.29
CA ASP A 121 2.83 2.00 -14.17
C ASP A 121 2.94 2.38 -12.69
N ARG A 122 3.96 3.17 -12.37
CA ARG A 122 4.24 3.57 -10.99
C ARG A 122 4.48 5.06 -10.93
N ILE A 123 3.97 5.68 -9.87
CA ILE A 123 4.17 7.10 -9.62
C ILE A 123 4.66 7.32 -8.19
N LEU A 124 5.70 8.13 -8.04
CA LEU A 124 6.08 8.74 -6.78
C LEU A 124 5.41 10.11 -6.69
N THR A 125 4.71 10.37 -5.60
CA THR A 125 3.95 11.60 -5.37
C THR A 125 3.88 11.94 -3.89
N THR A 126 3.49 13.17 -3.56
CA THR A 126 3.32 13.55 -2.16
C THR A 126 2.18 12.78 -1.50
N PRO A 127 2.22 12.57 -0.17
CA PRO A 127 1.12 11.91 0.54
C PRO A 127 -0.24 12.57 0.32
N GLU A 128 -0.31 13.89 0.35
CA GLU A 128 -1.54 14.64 0.14
C GLU A 128 -2.11 14.40 -1.26
N LYS A 129 -1.24 14.37 -2.27
CA LYS A 129 -1.66 14.11 -3.65
C LYS A 129 -2.06 12.65 -3.84
N ALA A 130 -1.37 11.72 -3.19
CA ALA A 130 -1.73 10.30 -3.22
C ALA A 130 -3.17 10.07 -2.73
N VAL A 131 -3.56 10.73 -1.63
CA VAL A 131 -4.94 10.68 -1.11
C VAL A 131 -5.94 11.10 -2.18
N LYS A 132 -5.66 12.21 -2.88
CA LYS A 132 -6.53 12.72 -3.95
C LYS A 132 -6.59 11.77 -5.15
N LEU A 133 -5.44 11.24 -5.57
CA LEU A 133 -5.35 10.33 -6.72
C LEU A 133 -6.09 9.02 -6.48
N LEU A 134 -6.03 8.47 -5.28
CA LEU A 134 -6.76 7.26 -4.92
C LEU A 134 -8.28 7.49 -4.91
N GLY A 135 -8.73 8.66 -4.49
CA GLY A 135 -10.16 9.01 -4.52
C GLY A 135 -11.02 8.25 -3.51
N TRP A 136 -10.43 7.71 -2.42
CA TRP A 136 -11.14 6.91 -1.42
C TRP A 136 -11.55 7.70 -0.18
N GLY A 137 -11.34 9.01 -0.18
CA GLY A 137 -11.67 9.87 0.97
C GLY A 137 -10.88 9.47 2.21
N GLU A 138 -11.56 9.41 3.36
CA GLU A 138 -10.95 9.06 4.65
C GLU A 138 -10.28 7.68 4.67
N SER A 139 -10.76 6.74 3.85
CA SER A 139 -10.18 5.39 3.75
C SER A 139 -8.76 5.39 3.20
N ALA A 140 -8.36 6.44 2.48
CA ALA A 140 -6.98 6.67 2.07
C ALA A 140 -6.27 7.67 2.99
N GLU A 141 -6.94 8.76 3.35
CA GLU A 141 -6.33 9.86 4.12
C GLU A 141 -5.81 9.40 5.48
N LYS A 142 -6.63 8.71 6.26
CA LYS A 142 -6.23 8.26 7.60
C LYS A 142 -5.02 7.34 7.59
N PRO A 143 -4.99 6.24 6.81
CA PRO A 143 -3.82 5.39 6.78
C PRO A 143 -2.58 6.06 6.17
N ILE A 144 -2.72 6.83 5.08
CA ILE A 144 -1.57 7.49 4.44
C ILE A 144 -0.95 8.53 5.35
N MET A 145 -1.76 9.39 5.96
CA MET A 145 -1.23 10.45 6.82
C MET A 145 -0.60 9.88 8.09
N ARG A 146 -1.16 8.80 8.65
CA ARG A 146 -0.54 8.10 9.79
C ARG A 146 0.78 7.44 9.38
N ALA A 147 0.82 6.78 8.22
CA ALA A 147 2.04 6.20 7.68
C ALA A 147 3.13 7.27 7.49
N PHE A 148 2.75 8.45 6.99
CA PHE A 148 3.68 9.56 6.80
C PHE A 148 4.24 10.08 8.13
N GLU A 149 3.42 10.19 9.17
CA GLU A 149 3.90 10.54 10.53
C GLU A 149 4.93 9.54 11.04
N ILE A 150 4.65 8.24 10.89
CA ILE A 150 5.59 7.16 11.28
C ILE A 150 6.88 7.27 10.47
N ALA A 151 6.77 7.47 9.17
CA ALA A 151 7.95 7.60 8.30
C ALA A 151 8.82 8.78 8.68
N LYS A 152 8.25 9.96 8.96
CA LYS A 152 8.98 11.14 9.43
C LYS A 152 9.69 10.87 10.76
N GLU A 153 9.05 10.13 11.65
CA GLU A 153 9.60 9.81 12.96
C GLU A 153 10.70 8.75 12.89
N LYS A 154 10.52 7.71 12.07
CA LYS A 154 11.37 6.50 12.08
C LYS A 154 12.44 6.47 10.99
N PHE A 155 12.22 7.14 9.87
CA PHE A 155 13.07 6.95 8.68
C PHE A 155 13.93 8.14 8.30
N ASN A 156 13.97 9.17 9.12
CA ASN A 156 14.81 10.35 8.90
C ASN A 156 14.66 10.93 7.50
N LEU A 157 13.41 11.20 7.09
CA LEU A 157 13.10 11.75 5.77
C LEU A 157 13.66 13.18 5.61
N LYS A 158 14.03 13.51 4.38
CA LYS A 158 14.41 14.85 3.96
C LYS A 158 13.39 15.33 2.94
N LEU A 159 12.44 16.15 3.37
CA LEU A 159 11.32 16.61 2.55
C LEU A 159 11.76 17.68 1.54
N THR A 160 12.56 17.25 0.56
CA THR A 160 13.22 18.15 -0.41
C THR A 160 12.62 18.07 -1.82
N ASN A 161 11.73 17.11 -2.08
CA ASN A 161 11.13 16.91 -3.40
C ASN A 161 9.64 16.61 -3.26
N ASN A 162 8.80 17.46 -3.85
CA ASN A 162 7.34 17.30 -3.86
C ASN A 162 6.79 17.15 -5.29
N GLU A 163 7.65 16.90 -6.26
CA GLU A 163 7.25 16.70 -7.64
C GLU A 163 6.88 15.26 -7.92
N ASP A 164 5.92 15.06 -8.82
CA ASP A 164 5.56 13.72 -9.30
C ASP A 164 6.67 13.14 -10.18
N GLU A 165 6.87 11.84 -10.06
CA GLU A 165 7.81 11.11 -10.90
C GLU A 165 7.17 9.80 -11.35
N TRP A 166 6.99 9.65 -12.67
CA TRP A 166 6.51 8.42 -13.27
C TRP A 166 7.68 7.49 -13.57
N LEU A 167 7.52 6.21 -13.23
CA LEU A 167 8.58 5.20 -13.31
C LEU A 167 8.17 4.01 -14.18
#